data_05bdfb58b26aa845420dae37abffd119
#
_entry.id   05bdfb58b26aa845420dae37abffd119
#
_cell.length_a   1.000
_cell.length_b   1.000
_cell.length_c   1.000
_cell.angle_alpha   90.00
_cell.angle_beta   90.00
_cell.angle_gamma   90.00
#
_symmetry.space_group_name_H-M   'P 1'
#
loop_
_entity.id
_entity.type
_entity.pdbx_description
1 polymer ?
#
loop_
_entity_poly.entity_id
_entity_poly.type
_entity_poly.pdbx_seq_one_letter_code
_entity_poly.pdbx_strand_id
1 'polypeptide(L)'
;MQKLTTSIRKMQGRKILVIGDMVADVYLNGQIGRISREAPVLILQQVDEKIVPGGAANVVANTATLGGEVFAVGVLGDDKYAEKLRGLLETYGVHIEGLVTDESRPTISKVRVIAGGRATVSQQVVRIDNESKEPLAKKIETQLIAKLDAILPQVEGIVLSDYGSGTITENVKKLLLNYAQKNKIPSIVDSRYDVGRFGGVGYVKQNDTELAAFVGRDIDSMGALIESGSELLRKTNASAVLITRGENGMSLFERSGAVHHIPVSDKSEVFDVSGAGDTCVAAFILALTGKINPINAARISNYAAGIAVRKLGTSTVSFEELENATNK
;
A
#
# COMPACT_ATOMS: atom_id res chain seq x y z
N MET A 1 -5.41 15.60 -26.65
CA MET A 1 -5.23 14.80 -25.42
C MET A 1 -4.08 13.84 -25.65
N GLN A 2 -3.00 13.95 -24.89
CA GLN A 2 -1.91 12.96 -24.91
C GLN A 2 -2.50 11.62 -24.42
N LYS A 3 -2.37 10.54 -25.19
CA LYS A 3 -2.90 9.23 -24.77
C LYS A 3 -2.25 8.86 -23.43
N LEU A 4 -3.01 8.35 -22.47
CA LEU A 4 -2.51 7.91 -21.16
C LEU A 4 -1.31 6.97 -21.33
N THR A 5 -1.34 6.11 -22.30
CA THR A 5 -0.25 5.19 -22.68
C THR A 5 1.10 5.88 -22.90
N THR A 6 1.12 7.05 -23.55
CA THR A 6 2.37 7.80 -23.71
C THR A 6 2.84 8.37 -22.39
N SER A 7 1.90 8.68 -21.49
CA SER A 7 2.20 9.26 -20.18
C SER A 7 2.80 8.23 -19.22
N ILE A 8 2.32 6.98 -19.19
CA ILE A 8 2.80 5.95 -18.26
C ILE A 8 4.28 5.61 -18.43
N ARG A 9 4.84 5.76 -19.64
CA ARG A 9 6.29 5.54 -19.87
C ARG A 9 7.19 6.48 -19.07
N LYS A 10 6.66 7.62 -18.60
CA LYS A 10 7.37 8.55 -17.72
C LYS A 10 7.52 8.02 -16.30
N MET A 11 6.81 6.96 -15.94
CA MET A 11 6.88 6.30 -14.64
C MET A 11 8.12 5.43 -14.49
N GLN A 12 8.67 4.94 -15.62
CA GLN A 12 9.80 4.01 -15.63
C GLN A 12 11.08 4.66 -15.10
N GLY A 13 11.80 3.90 -14.28
CA GLY A 13 13.06 4.32 -13.67
C GLY A 13 12.92 5.46 -12.63
N ARG A 14 11.71 5.82 -12.23
CA ARG A 14 11.52 6.83 -11.17
C ARG A 14 11.93 6.27 -9.82
N LYS A 15 12.72 7.04 -9.08
CA LYS A 15 13.30 6.65 -7.79
C LYS A 15 12.35 6.98 -6.66
N ILE A 16 11.76 5.94 -6.07
CA ILE A 16 10.74 6.09 -5.04
C ILE A 16 11.22 5.48 -3.72
N LEU A 17 11.17 6.28 -2.66
CA LEU A 17 11.27 5.77 -1.30
C LEU A 17 9.88 5.33 -0.84
N VAL A 18 9.77 4.08 -0.38
CA VAL A 18 8.57 3.58 0.30
C VAL A 18 8.95 3.22 1.73
N ILE A 19 8.38 3.96 2.67
CA ILE A 19 8.54 3.69 4.09
C ILE A 19 7.22 3.28 4.73
N GLY A 20 7.27 2.31 5.63
CA GLY A 20 6.08 1.91 6.38
C GLY A 20 6.18 0.56 7.04
N ASP A 21 5.01 0.06 7.43
CA ASP A 21 4.87 -1.20 8.13
C ASP A 21 4.97 -2.35 7.12
N MET A 22 6.16 -2.98 7.05
CA MET A 22 6.45 -4.10 6.16
C MET A 22 5.79 -5.36 6.68
N VAL A 23 4.82 -5.89 5.95
CA VAL A 23 4.00 -7.04 6.34
C VAL A 23 4.35 -8.27 5.49
N ALA A 24 4.48 -9.42 6.12
CA ALA A 24 4.48 -10.71 5.44
C ALA A 24 3.05 -11.27 5.41
N ASP A 25 2.42 -11.28 4.25
CA ASP A 25 1.14 -11.98 4.05
C ASP A 25 1.41 -13.45 3.78
N VAL A 26 0.98 -14.33 4.70
CA VAL A 26 1.25 -15.77 4.66
C VAL A 26 -0.03 -16.53 4.39
N TYR A 27 0.00 -17.39 3.38
CA TYR A 27 -1.11 -18.27 3.01
C TYR A 27 -0.70 -19.72 3.34
N LEU A 28 -1.31 -20.28 4.38
CA LEU A 28 -1.17 -21.70 4.73
C LEU A 28 -2.32 -22.47 4.08
N ASN A 29 -2.02 -23.18 3.02
CA ASN A 29 -2.99 -24.02 2.33
C ASN A 29 -3.01 -25.43 2.93
N GLY A 30 -4.18 -25.91 3.31
CA GLY A 30 -4.36 -27.22 3.91
C GLY A 30 -5.57 -27.97 3.39
N GLN A 31 -5.49 -29.30 3.44
CA GLN A 31 -6.63 -30.18 3.22
C GLN A 31 -7.28 -30.56 4.55
N ILE A 32 -8.60 -30.54 4.57
CA ILE A 32 -9.38 -31.01 5.73
C ILE A 32 -9.25 -32.52 5.82
N GLY A 33 -8.58 -33.01 6.85
CA GLY A 33 -8.38 -34.42 7.11
C GLY A 33 -9.53 -35.02 7.93
N ARG A 34 -9.75 -34.48 9.11
CA ARG A 34 -10.75 -34.95 10.09
C ARG A 34 -11.07 -33.89 11.13
N ILE A 35 -12.08 -34.14 11.95
CA ILE A 35 -12.34 -33.37 13.18
C ILE A 35 -11.42 -33.93 14.28
N SER A 36 -10.89 -33.05 15.12
CA SER A 36 -10.06 -33.44 16.27
C SER A 36 -10.89 -34.27 17.28
N ARG A 37 -10.22 -35.18 18.00
CA ARG A 37 -10.81 -35.87 19.14
C ARG A 37 -10.68 -35.08 20.45
N GLU A 38 -9.82 -34.06 20.46
CA GLU A 38 -9.52 -33.23 21.64
C GLU A 38 -10.47 -32.03 21.78
N ALA A 39 -10.96 -31.51 20.65
CA ALA A 39 -11.86 -30.38 20.57
C ALA A 39 -12.64 -30.41 19.23
N PRO A 40 -13.79 -29.71 19.12
CA PRO A 40 -14.57 -29.68 17.87
C PRO A 40 -13.93 -28.73 16.84
N VAL A 41 -12.68 -28.99 16.48
CA VAL A 41 -11.91 -28.22 15.50
C VAL A 41 -11.43 -29.09 14.34
N LEU A 42 -11.26 -28.47 13.18
CA LEU A 42 -10.73 -29.14 12.00
C LEU A 42 -9.23 -29.43 12.16
N ILE A 43 -8.82 -30.64 11.79
CA ILE A 43 -7.40 -30.97 11.60
C ILE A 43 -7.10 -30.80 10.13
N LEU A 44 -6.16 -29.89 9.83
CA LEU A 44 -5.70 -29.62 8.49
C LEU A 44 -4.34 -30.27 8.27
N GLN A 45 -4.20 -30.96 7.16
CA GLN A 45 -2.91 -31.38 6.65
C GLN A 45 -2.38 -30.24 5.78
N GLN A 46 -1.29 -29.60 6.22
CA GLN A 46 -0.64 -28.52 5.45
C GLN A 46 -0.11 -29.10 4.13
N VAL A 47 -0.46 -28.42 3.02
CA VAL A 47 -0.03 -28.79 1.67
C VAL A 47 1.11 -27.85 1.23
N ASP A 48 0.93 -26.55 1.46
CA ASP A 48 1.91 -25.55 1.07
C ASP A 48 1.85 -24.31 1.99
N GLU A 49 2.92 -23.50 1.96
CA GLU A 49 3.02 -22.17 2.59
C GLU A 49 3.53 -21.19 1.55
N LYS A 50 2.71 -20.22 1.18
CA LYS A 50 3.08 -19.12 0.30
C LYS A 50 3.20 -17.83 1.09
N ILE A 51 4.32 -17.11 0.91
CA ILE A 51 4.54 -15.79 1.50
C ILE A 51 4.58 -14.76 0.36
N VAL A 52 3.84 -13.66 0.54
CA VAL A 52 3.85 -12.54 -0.41
C VAL A 52 4.03 -11.22 0.36
N PRO A 53 4.58 -10.19 -0.29
CA PRO A 53 4.65 -8.85 0.30
C PRO A 53 3.25 -8.31 0.62
N GLY A 54 3.05 -7.80 1.84
CA GLY A 54 1.83 -7.16 2.30
C GLY A 54 2.12 -5.79 2.92
N GLY A 55 1.10 -4.98 3.17
CA GLY A 55 1.24 -3.64 3.70
C GLY A 55 2.20 -2.79 2.88
N ALA A 56 3.12 -2.08 3.55
CA ALA A 56 4.13 -1.28 2.85
C ALA A 56 4.98 -2.10 1.86
N ALA A 57 5.27 -3.38 2.17
CA ALA A 57 6.01 -4.24 1.25
C ALA A 57 5.23 -4.53 -0.05
N ASN A 58 3.89 -4.54 -0.02
CA ASN A 58 3.08 -4.66 -1.23
C ASN A 58 3.12 -3.37 -2.07
N VAL A 59 3.16 -2.19 -1.44
CA VAL A 59 3.40 -0.93 -2.15
C VAL A 59 4.79 -0.95 -2.81
N VAL A 60 5.81 -1.43 -2.10
CA VAL A 60 7.18 -1.61 -2.64
C VAL A 60 7.17 -2.49 -3.88
N ALA A 61 6.59 -3.70 -3.77
CA ALA A 61 6.54 -4.66 -4.86
C ALA A 61 5.78 -4.13 -6.09
N ASN A 62 4.61 -3.49 -5.88
CA ASN A 62 3.85 -2.87 -6.95
C ASN A 62 4.59 -1.70 -7.60
N THR A 63 5.29 -0.86 -6.82
CA THR A 63 6.09 0.24 -7.36
C THR A 63 7.21 -0.28 -8.26
N ALA A 64 7.87 -1.37 -7.86
CA ALA A 64 8.92 -1.99 -8.65
C ALA A 64 8.38 -2.63 -9.94
N THR A 65 7.30 -3.43 -9.86
CA THR A 65 6.73 -4.11 -11.03
C THR A 65 6.07 -3.15 -12.02
N LEU A 66 5.65 -1.97 -11.57
CA LEU A 66 5.18 -0.86 -12.42
C LEU A 66 6.35 -0.06 -13.05
N GLY A 67 7.60 -0.47 -12.83
CA GLY A 67 8.78 0.08 -13.49
C GLY A 67 9.54 1.15 -12.69
N GLY A 68 9.25 1.33 -11.40
CA GLY A 68 10.01 2.21 -10.52
C GLY A 68 11.30 1.58 -10.00
N GLU A 69 12.31 2.39 -9.71
CA GLU A 69 13.46 2.03 -8.87
C GLU A 69 13.11 2.33 -7.41
N VAL A 70 13.08 1.30 -6.54
CA VAL A 70 12.43 1.41 -5.23
C VAL A 70 13.43 1.20 -4.09
N PHE A 71 13.38 2.10 -3.13
CA PHE A 71 14.11 2.03 -1.86
C PHE A 71 13.11 1.69 -0.75
N ALA A 72 13.20 0.47 -0.23
CA ALA A 72 12.34 0.00 0.87
C ALA A 72 12.93 0.41 2.22
N VAL A 73 12.14 1.09 3.04
CA VAL A 73 12.51 1.50 4.39
C VAL A 73 11.47 1.03 5.40
N GLY A 74 11.89 0.35 6.45
CA GLY A 74 10.97 -0.19 7.44
C GLY A 74 11.69 -0.99 8.51
N VAL A 75 10.89 -1.60 9.39
CA VAL A 75 11.41 -2.42 10.49
C VAL A 75 10.90 -3.84 10.34
N LEU A 76 11.78 -4.81 10.47
CA LEU A 76 11.49 -6.24 10.47
C LEU A 76 12.02 -6.85 11.78
N GLY A 77 11.47 -7.98 12.19
CA GLY A 77 12.03 -8.79 13.26
C GLY A 77 13.29 -9.54 12.84
N ASP A 78 13.80 -10.38 13.76
CA ASP A 78 14.82 -11.38 13.47
C ASP A 78 14.17 -12.77 13.40
N ASP A 79 13.50 -13.05 12.29
CA ASP A 79 12.73 -14.28 12.11
C ASP A 79 12.65 -14.72 10.64
N LYS A 80 12.10 -15.93 10.44
CA LYS A 80 11.95 -16.53 9.10
C LYS A 80 11.16 -15.66 8.11
N TYR A 81 10.24 -14.82 8.60
CA TYR A 81 9.44 -13.97 7.74
C TYR A 81 10.22 -12.75 7.25
N ALA A 82 11.11 -12.22 8.12
CA ALA A 82 12.05 -11.16 7.74
C ALA A 82 12.97 -11.61 6.60
N GLU A 83 13.59 -12.80 6.77
CA GLU A 83 14.48 -13.38 5.75
C GLU A 83 13.76 -13.58 4.41
N LYS A 84 12.58 -14.23 4.45
CA LYS A 84 11.81 -14.49 3.23
C LYS A 84 11.31 -13.20 2.56
N LEU A 85 10.87 -12.21 3.35
CA LEU A 85 10.41 -10.94 2.79
C LEU A 85 11.53 -10.15 2.13
N ARG A 86 12.73 -10.11 2.74
CA ARG A 86 13.93 -9.51 2.13
C ARG A 86 14.25 -10.17 0.80
N GLY A 87 14.36 -11.50 0.78
CA GLY A 87 14.63 -12.24 -0.45
C GLY A 87 13.59 -12.02 -1.54
N LEU A 88 12.29 -11.96 -1.18
CA LEU A 88 11.23 -11.62 -2.15
C LEU A 88 11.40 -10.22 -2.73
N LEU A 89 11.67 -9.22 -1.90
CA LEU A 89 11.86 -7.84 -2.37
C LEU A 89 13.10 -7.72 -3.28
N GLU A 90 14.17 -8.44 -2.98
CA GLU A 90 15.35 -8.50 -3.85
C GLU A 90 15.03 -9.10 -5.23
N THR A 91 14.13 -10.08 -5.33
CA THR A 91 13.69 -10.61 -6.64
C THR A 91 13.00 -9.59 -7.52
N TYR A 92 12.42 -8.54 -6.93
CA TYR A 92 11.85 -7.41 -7.65
C TYR A 92 12.88 -6.30 -7.96
N GLY A 93 14.15 -6.49 -7.63
CA GLY A 93 15.21 -5.48 -7.82
C GLY A 93 15.10 -4.30 -6.86
N VAL A 94 14.50 -4.50 -5.69
CA VAL A 94 14.30 -3.45 -4.66
C VAL A 94 15.58 -3.25 -3.87
N HIS A 95 15.93 -2.00 -3.61
CA HIS A 95 16.98 -1.60 -2.66
C HIS A 95 16.48 -1.82 -1.23
N ILE A 96 17.01 -2.82 -0.52
CA ILE A 96 16.56 -3.24 0.82
C ILE A 96 17.44 -2.78 1.99
N GLU A 97 18.50 -2.02 1.71
CA GLU A 97 19.44 -1.51 2.73
C GLU A 97 18.80 -0.58 3.77
N GLY A 98 17.60 -0.08 3.49
CA GLY A 98 16.79 0.70 4.41
C GLY A 98 15.98 -0.12 5.42
N LEU A 99 15.95 -1.46 5.29
CA LEU A 99 15.24 -2.34 6.22
C LEU A 99 16.07 -2.61 7.47
N VAL A 100 15.61 -2.11 8.61
CA VAL A 100 16.25 -2.26 9.92
C VAL A 100 15.70 -3.52 10.61
N THR A 101 16.58 -4.28 11.27
CA THR A 101 16.17 -5.42 12.11
C THR A 101 16.00 -4.97 13.57
N ASP A 102 14.86 -5.32 14.17
CA ASP A 102 14.56 -5.14 15.59
C ASP A 102 14.27 -6.50 16.22
N GLU A 103 15.26 -7.05 16.94
CA GLU A 103 15.17 -8.36 17.59
C GLU A 103 14.12 -8.40 18.72
N SER A 104 13.64 -7.24 19.18
CA SER A 104 12.67 -7.14 20.28
C SER A 104 11.23 -7.34 19.83
N ARG A 105 10.95 -7.42 18.53
CA ARG A 105 9.62 -7.59 17.95
C ARG A 105 9.60 -8.59 16.81
N PRO A 106 8.46 -9.26 16.58
CA PRO A 106 8.31 -10.10 15.39
C PRO A 106 8.18 -9.24 14.13
N THR A 107 8.54 -9.82 12.98
CA THR A 107 8.10 -9.29 11.68
C THR A 107 6.58 -9.31 11.63
N ILE A 108 5.97 -8.19 11.23
CA ILE A 108 4.52 -8.13 11.09
C ILE A 108 4.09 -9.18 10.07
N SER A 109 3.24 -10.11 10.51
CA SER A 109 2.74 -11.17 9.64
C SER A 109 1.25 -11.39 9.80
N LYS A 110 0.58 -11.69 8.68
CA LYS A 110 -0.85 -12.02 8.61
C LYS A 110 -0.99 -13.39 7.98
N VAL A 111 -1.11 -14.41 8.85
CA VAL A 111 -1.19 -15.80 8.44
C VAL A 111 -2.65 -16.17 8.18
N ARG A 112 -3.00 -16.41 6.92
CA ARG A 112 -4.32 -16.87 6.49
C ARG A 112 -4.28 -18.36 6.30
N VAL A 113 -5.01 -19.09 7.13
CA VAL A 113 -5.18 -20.53 6.99
C VAL A 113 -6.34 -20.79 6.04
N ILE A 114 -6.03 -21.41 4.90
CA ILE A 114 -7.00 -21.74 3.85
C ILE A 114 -7.20 -23.23 3.86
N ALA A 115 -8.44 -23.66 4.03
CA ALA A 115 -8.80 -25.06 4.08
C ALA A 115 -9.79 -25.41 2.98
N GLY A 116 -9.54 -26.56 2.34
CA GLY A 116 -10.43 -27.16 1.36
C GLY A 116 -10.41 -28.68 1.44
N GLY A 117 -11.44 -29.31 0.92
CA GLY A 117 -11.51 -30.77 0.74
C GLY A 117 -11.42 -31.13 -0.75
N ARG A 118 -11.32 -32.44 -1.04
CA ARG A 118 -11.29 -32.93 -2.44
C ARG A 118 -12.51 -32.52 -3.26
N ALA A 119 -13.65 -32.25 -2.60
CA ALA A 119 -14.92 -31.90 -3.22
C ALA A 119 -15.52 -30.59 -2.71
N THR A 120 -14.76 -29.79 -1.93
CA THR A 120 -15.24 -28.53 -1.36
C THR A 120 -14.35 -27.38 -1.78
N VAL A 121 -14.95 -26.20 -1.95
CA VAL A 121 -14.22 -24.97 -2.26
C VAL A 121 -13.28 -24.63 -1.11
N SER A 122 -12.04 -24.26 -1.41
CA SER A 122 -11.10 -23.75 -0.44
C SER A 122 -11.55 -22.37 0.07
N GLN A 123 -11.56 -22.21 1.39
CA GLN A 123 -11.93 -20.95 2.03
C GLN A 123 -11.00 -20.62 3.19
N GLN A 124 -10.88 -19.35 3.53
CA GLN A 124 -10.15 -18.92 4.72
C GLN A 124 -10.93 -19.31 5.97
N VAL A 125 -10.32 -20.12 6.83
CA VAL A 125 -10.95 -20.62 8.08
C VAL A 125 -10.50 -19.84 9.31
N VAL A 126 -9.28 -19.27 9.29
CA VAL A 126 -8.76 -18.43 10.36
C VAL A 126 -7.69 -17.50 9.83
N ARG A 127 -7.50 -16.35 10.46
CA ARG A 127 -6.34 -15.47 10.28
C ARG A 127 -5.66 -15.24 11.62
N ILE A 128 -4.34 -15.37 11.63
CA ILE A 128 -3.49 -15.13 12.78
C ILE A 128 -2.61 -13.93 12.46
N ASP A 129 -2.80 -12.84 13.21
CA ASP A 129 -2.00 -11.62 13.07
C ASP A 129 -0.93 -11.63 14.16
N ASN A 130 0.34 -11.48 13.74
CA ASN A 130 1.47 -11.34 14.63
C ASN A 130 2.11 -9.97 14.39
N GLU A 131 1.92 -9.06 15.35
CA GLU A 131 2.41 -7.69 15.27
C GLU A 131 2.71 -7.16 16.68
N SER A 132 3.65 -6.23 16.79
CA SER A 132 3.85 -5.44 17.99
C SER A 132 3.25 -4.05 17.78
N LYS A 133 2.49 -3.57 18.77
CA LYS A 133 1.97 -2.19 18.84
C LYS A 133 2.82 -1.29 19.73
N GLU A 134 3.88 -1.82 20.30
CA GLU A 134 4.79 -1.04 21.12
C GLU A 134 5.53 -0.02 20.26
N PRO A 135 5.78 1.20 20.75
CA PRO A 135 6.59 2.19 20.07
C PRO A 135 7.97 1.63 19.72
N LEU A 136 8.56 2.13 18.63
CA LEU A 136 9.94 1.77 18.28
C LEU A 136 10.91 2.19 19.40
N ALA A 137 11.82 1.31 19.77
CA ALA A 137 12.92 1.65 20.64
C ALA A 137 13.76 2.77 20.02
N LYS A 138 14.22 3.73 20.84
CA LYS A 138 14.98 4.89 20.35
C LYS A 138 16.21 4.50 19.51
N LYS A 139 16.86 3.39 19.82
CA LYS A 139 17.97 2.83 19.04
C LYS A 139 17.54 2.49 17.61
N ILE A 140 16.39 1.87 17.45
CA ILE A 140 15.85 1.46 16.15
C ILE A 140 15.40 2.68 15.34
N GLU A 141 14.72 3.63 15.97
CA GLU A 141 14.37 4.91 15.33
C GLU A 141 15.61 5.65 14.83
N THR A 142 16.68 5.70 15.63
CA THR A 142 17.95 6.35 15.23
C THR A 142 18.57 5.65 14.02
N GLN A 143 18.57 4.32 13.98
CA GLN A 143 19.06 3.56 12.82
C GLN A 143 18.21 3.82 11.58
N LEU A 144 16.89 3.87 11.73
CA LEU A 144 15.96 4.15 10.64
C LEU A 144 16.20 5.54 10.06
N ILE A 145 16.38 6.55 10.91
CA ILE A 145 16.70 7.93 10.49
C ILE A 145 18.05 7.98 9.75
N ALA A 146 19.07 7.30 10.24
CA ALA A 146 20.37 7.25 9.56
C ALA A 146 20.27 6.61 8.16
N LYS A 147 19.45 5.56 8.01
CA LYS A 147 19.18 4.98 6.69
C LYS A 147 18.44 5.95 5.77
N LEU A 148 17.45 6.66 6.30
CA LEU A 148 16.71 7.67 5.55
C LEU A 148 17.62 8.81 5.08
N ASP A 149 18.52 9.32 5.92
CA ASP A 149 19.46 10.38 5.56
C ASP A 149 20.38 9.99 4.38
N ALA A 150 20.76 8.70 4.31
CA ALA A 150 21.58 8.19 3.21
C ALA A 150 20.76 7.99 1.91
N ILE A 151 19.48 7.63 2.00
CA ILE A 151 18.62 7.30 0.85
C ILE A 151 17.96 8.55 0.26
N LEU A 152 17.48 9.48 1.09
CA LEU A 152 16.70 10.65 0.67
C LEU A 152 17.34 11.47 -0.47
N PRO A 153 18.66 11.70 -0.51
CA PRO A 153 19.27 12.44 -1.62
C PRO A 153 19.12 11.78 -3.00
N GLN A 154 18.78 10.51 -3.04
CA GLN A 154 18.69 9.70 -4.26
C GLN A 154 17.29 9.64 -4.85
N VAL A 155 16.24 9.99 -4.08
CA VAL A 155 14.85 9.70 -4.46
C VAL A 155 14.12 10.91 -5.02
N GLU A 156 13.16 10.65 -5.88
CA GLU A 156 12.33 11.63 -6.58
C GLU A 156 10.89 11.66 -6.07
N GLY A 157 10.50 10.72 -5.21
CA GLY A 157 9.17 10.62 -4.61
C GLY A 157 9.17 9.80 -3.32
N ILE A 158 8.22 10.06 -2.41
CA ILE A 158 8.13 9.43 -1.10
C ILE A 158 6.72 8.88 -0.88
N VAL A 159 6.64 7.61 -0.45
CA VAL A 159 5.40 6.98 0.02
C VAL A 159 5.53 6.69 1.51
N LEU A 160 4.52 7.12 2.28
CA LEU A 160 4.33 6.77 3.69
C LEU A 160 3.14 5.80 3.78
N SER A 161 3.41 4.52 4.05
CA SER A 161 2.39 3.46 4.15
C SER A 161 2.25 3.03 5.61
N ASP A 162 1.20 3.55 6.27
CA ASP A 162 1.02 3.49 7.73
C ASP A 162 -0.14 2.57 8.11
N TYR A 163 0.20 1.38 8.61
CA TYR A 163 -0.75 0.39 9.12
C TYR A 163 -0.89 0.43 10.65
N GLY A 164 -0.28 1.43 11.31
CA GLY A 164 -0.40 1.66 12.74
C GLY A 164 0.51 0.81 13.62
N SER A 165 1.52 0.13 13.05
CA SER A 165 2.50 -0.67 13.83
C SER A 165 3.72 0.15 14.28
N GLY A 166 3.73 1.47 14.05
CA GLY A 166 4.65 2.41 14.66
C GLY A 166 5.94 2.67 13.89
N THR A 167 6.14 2.14 12.70
CA THR A 167 7.34 2.41 11.88
C THR A 167 7.50 3.90 11.57
N ILE A 168 6.40 4.60 11.28
CA ILE A 168 6.41 6.03 10.98
C ILE A 168 6.22 6.83 12.27
N THR A 169 7.32 7.03 13.02
CA THR A 169 7.32 7.86 14.22
C THR A 169 7.16 9.35 13.88
N GLU A 170 6.92 10.18 14.89
CA GLU A 170 6.84 11.64 14.71
C GLU A 170 8.13 12.24 14.13
N ASN A 171 9.31 11.75 14.56
CA ASN A 171 10.60 12.23 14.05
C ASN A 171 10.82 11.81 12.60
N VAL A 172 10.52 10.55 12.27
CA VAL A 172 10.56 10.00 10.91
C VAL A 172 9.63 10.80 9.99
N LYS A 173 8.37 11.00 10.41
CA LYS A 173 7.39 11.79 9.65
C LYS A 173 7.89 13.21 9.37
N LYS A 174 8.35 13.91 10.40
CA LYS A 174 8.88 15.29 10.26
C LYS A 174 10.06 15.34 9.29
N LEU A 175 11.00 14.41 9.39
CA LEU A 175 12.14 14.33 8.48
C LEU A 175 11.68 14.23 7.03
N LEU A 176 10.79 13.29 6.74
CA LEU A 176 10.32 13.00 5.39
C LEU A 176 9.51 14.15 4.78
N LEU A 177 8.56 14.71 5.55
CA LEU A 177 7.71 15.79 5.05
C LEU A 177 8.53 17.08 4.84
N ASN A 178 9.46 17.41 5.73
CA ASN A 178 10.36 18.55 5.57
C ASN A 178 11.25 18.36 4.33
N TYR A 179 11.79 17.15 4.13
CA TYR A 179 12.60 16.84 2.95
C TYR A 179 11.80 17.00 1.66
N ALA A 180 10.60 16.41 1.60
CA ALA A 180 9.73 16.49 0.44
C ALA A 180 9.36 17.94 0.07
N GLN A 181 8.99 18.75 1.07
CA GLN A 181 8.66 20.16 0.87
C GLN A 181 9.86 20.98 0.40
N LYS A 182 11.01 20.84 1.06
CA LYS A 182 12.24 21.56 0.71
C LYS A 182 12.71 21.29 -0.71
N ASN A 183 12.62 20.01 -1.13
CA ASN A 183 13.10 19.56 -2.44
C ASN A 183 12.00 19.56 -3.50
N LYS A 184 10.75 19.91 -3.15
CA LYS A 184 9.59 19.95 -4.05
C LYS A 184 9.34 18.63 -4.77
N ILE A 185 9.57 17.51 -4.08
CA ILE A 185 9.27 16.18 -4.59
C ILE A 185 7.90 15.71 -4.09
N PRO A 186 7.14 14.93 -4.87
CA PRO A 186 5.85 14.42 -4.45
C PRO A 186 6.00 13.46 -3.26
N SER A 187 5.09 13.60 -2.29
CA SER A 187 4.94 12.70 -1.17
C SER A 187 3.48 12.29 -1.03
N ILE A 188 3.21 11.02 -0.76
CA ILE A 188 1.86 10.49 -0.54
C ILE A 188 1.82 9.70 0.75
N VAL A 189 0.70 9.80 1.46
CA VAL A 189 0.41 8.95 2.61
C VAL A 189 -0.85 8.12 2.34
N ASP A 190 -0.78 6.86 2.76
CA ASP A 190 -1.91 5.95 2.99
C ASP A 190 -1.83 5.50 4.44
N SER A 191 -2.72 6.01 5.30
CA SER A 191 -2.72 5.71 6.74
C SER A 191 -4.07 5.15 7.13
N ARG A 192 -4.04 3.93 7.66
CA ARG A 192 -5.26 3.19 7.97
C ARG A 192 -6.06 3.74 9.15
N TYR A 193 -5.39 4.37 10.13
CA TYR A 193 -6.01 4.73 11.40
C TYR A 193 -5.94 6.22 11.74
N ASP A 194 -4.90 6.93 11.35
CA ASP A 194 -4.67 8.32 11.78
C ASP A 194 -4.04 9.18 10.67
N VAL A 195 -4.77 9.30 9.57
CA VAL A 195 -4.33 10.13 8.44
C VAL A 195 -4.21 11.61 8.82
N GLY A 196 -4.97 12.06 9.81
CA GLY A 196 -4.98 13.45 10.29
C GLY A 196 -3.66 13.95 10.84
N ARG A 197 -2.77 13.05 11.32
CA ARG A 197 -1.44 13.41 11.83
C ARG A 197 -0.43 13.79 10.75
N PHE A 198 -0.72 13.54 9.46
CA PHE A 198 0.18 13.78 8.34
C PHE A 198 0.00 15.16 7.69
N GLY A 199 -0.26 16.18 8.50
CA GLY A 199 -0.35 17.55 8.02
C GLY A 199 0.89 17.99 7.26
N GLY A 200 0.70 18.56 6.04
CA GLY A 200 1.77 19.02 5.17
C GLY A 200 2.31 17.99 4.17
N VAL A 201 1.73 16.78 4.11
CA VAL A 201 2.02 15.82 3.05
C VAL A 201 1.52 16.34 1.69
N GLY A 202 2.21 15.98 0.60
CA GLY A 202 1.82 16.41 -0.74
C GLY A 202 0.46 15.86 -1.16
N TYR A 203 0.24 14.56 -0.96
CA TYR A 203 -0.95 13.84 -1.36
C TYR A 203 -1.41 12.86 -0.28
N VAL A 204 -2.71 12.63 -0.23
CA VAL A 204 -3.34 11.65 0.66
C VAL A 204 -4.14 10.67 -0.18
N LYS A 205 -4.05 9.38 0.12
CA LYS A 205 -5.00 8.39 -0.39
C LYS A 205 -5.72 7.75 0.80
N GLN A 206 -7.03 7.61 0.68
CA GLN A 206 -7.89 6.86 1.61
C GLN A 206 -8.95 6.10 0.82
N ASN A 207 -9.58 5.12 1.44
CA ASN A 207 -10.85 4.59 0.92
C ASN A 207 -12.04 5.30 1.61
N ASP A 208 -13.26 5.02 1.15
CA ASP A 208 -14.48 5.60 1.69
C ASP A 208 -14.72 5.23 3.16
N THR A 209 -14.40 4.01 3.56
CA THR A 209 -14.51 3.54 4.96
C THR A 209 -13.51 4.26 5.87
N GLU A 210 -12.27 4.43 5.44
CA GLU A 210 -11.23 5.17 6.16
C GLU A 210 -11.57 6.65 6.26
N LEU A 211 -12.13 7.23 5.19
CA LEU A 211 -12.62 8.61 5.20
C LEU A 211 -13.79 8.77 6.17
N ALA A 212 -14.75 7.83 6.18
CA ALA A 212 -15.86 7.84 7.13
C ALA A 212 -15.38 7.78 8.60
N ALA A 213 -14.40 6.92 8.86
CA ALA A 213 -13.77 6.82 10.18
C ALA A 213 -13.06 8.13 10.58
N PHE A 214 -12.36 8.78 9.65
CA PHE A 214 -11.68 10.06 9.89
C PHE A 214 -12.66 11.19 10.28
N VAL A 215 -13.77 11.31 9.54
CA VAL A 215 -14.77 12.38 9.80
C VAL A 215 -15.78 12.01 10.88
N GLY A 216 -15.83 10.75 11.32
CA GLY A 216 -16.75 10.26 12.36
C GLY A 216 -18.22 10.22 11.91
N ARG A 217 -18.49 10.10 10.61
CA ARG A 217 -19.83 10.02 10.01
C ARG A 217 -19.87 9.16 8.76
N ASP A 218 -21.04 8.60 8.45
CA ASP A 218 -21.23 7.81 7.23
C ASP A 218 -21.14 8.67 5.96
N ILE A 219 -20.71 8.04 4.88
CA ILE A 219 -20.61 8.66 3.54
C ILE A 219 -21.61 7.95 2.62
N ASP A 220 -22.87 8.29 2.78
CA ASP A 220 -24.01 7.68 2.08
C ASP A 220 -24.45 8.42 0.83
N SER A 221 -23.89 9.58 0.58
CA SER A 221 -24.25 10.44 -0.56
C SER A 221 -23.04 11.11 -1.19
N MET A 222 -23.19 11.58 -2.41
CA MET A 222 -22.18 12.37 -3.10
C MET A 222 -21.89 13.69 -2.36
N GLY A 223 -22.90 14.29 -1.75
CA GLY A 223 -22.75 15.49 -0.92
C GLY A 223 -21.86 15.23 0.30
N ALA A 224 -22.15 14.16 1.05
CA ALA A 224 -21.35 13.73 2.20
C ALA A 224 -19.89 13.41 1.80
N LEU A 225 -19.68 12.77 0.64
CA LEU A 225 -18.35 12.51 0.10
C LEU A 225 -17.58 13.80 -0.18
N ILE A 226 -18.23 14.77 -0.84
CA ILE A 226 -17.58 16.04 -1.19
C ILE A 226 -17.21 16.83 0.06
N GLU A 227 -18.11 16.89 1.04
CA GLU A 227 -17.85 17.56 2.31
C GLU A 227 -16.69 16.89 3.06
N SER A 228 -16.73 15.57 3.22
CA SER A 228 -15.73 14.79 3.96
C SER A 228 -14.35 14.80 3.29
N GLY A 229 -14.29 14.63 1.98
CA GLY A 229 -13.04 14.73 1.23
C GLY A 229 -12.41 16.12 1.29
N SER A 230 -13.24 17.16 1.25
CA SER A 230 -12.78 18.55 1.40
C SER A 230 -12.32 18.85 2.83
N GLU A 231 -12.94 18.24 3.85
CA GLU A 231 -12.52 18.32 5.24
C GLU A 231 -11.13 17.68 5.45
N LEU A 232 -10.92 16.46 4.93
CA LEU A 232 -9.64 15.78 4.98
C LEU A 232 -8.55 16.59 4.26
N LEU A 233 -8.84 17.15 3.09
CA LEU A 233 -7.93 18.00 2.34
C LEU A 233 -7.49 19.23 3.15
N ARG A 234 -8.44 19.91 3.81
CA ARG A 234 -8.13 21.07 4.68
C ARG A 234 -7.30 20.64 5.90
N LYS A 235 -7.68 19.54 6.56
CA LYS A 235 -7.00 19.05 7.78
C LYS A 235 -5.56 18.67 7.51
N THR A 236 -5.29 17.98 6.40
CA THR A 236 -3.94 17.56 6.02
C THR A 236 -3.14 18.64 5.31
N ASN A 237 -3.80 19.71 4.85
CA ASN A 237 -3.19 20.76 4.01
C ASN A 237 -2.46 20.17 2.79
N ALA A 238 -2.95 19.05 2.26
CA ALA A 238 -2.40 18.37 1.09
C ALA A 238 -2.64 19.16 -0.21
N SER A 239 -1.91 18.86 -1.27
CA SER A 239 -2.19 19.39 -2.62
C SER A 239 -3.41 18.74 -3.23
N ALA A 240 -3.61 17.44 -2.98
CA ALA A 240 -4.84 16.73 -3.34
C ALA A 240 -5.04 15.50 -2.43
N VAL A 241 -6.32 15.07 -2.36
CA VAL A 241 -6.77 13.85 -1.68
C VAL A 241 -7.45 12.95 -2.70
N LEU A 242 -7.02 11.69 -2.75
CA LEU A 242 -7.59 10.64 -3.59
C LEU A 242 -8.40 9.68 -2.72
N ILE A 243 -9.71 9.58 -2.98
CA ILE A 243 -10.60 8.66 -2.27
C ILE A 243 -10.99 7.53 -3.22
N THR A 244 -10.61 6.29 -2.89
CA THR A 244 -11.04 5.08 -3.60
C THR A 244 -12.38 4.62 -3.08
N ARG A 245 -13.30 4.20 -3.98
CA ARG A 245 -14.71 3.95 -3.69
C ARG A 245 -15.20 2.62 -4.27
N GLY A 246 -14.33 1.62 -4.29
CA GLY A 246 -14.65 0.29 -4.83
C GLY A 246 -15.24 0.35 -6.23
N GLU A 247 -16.42 -0.21 -6.41
CA GLU A 247 -17.17 -0.23 -7.68
C GLU A 247 -17.58 1.16 -8.20
N ASN A 248 -17.56 2.18 -7.34
CA ASN A 248 -17.84 3.57 -7.72
C ASN A 248 -16.58 4.33 -8.20
N GLY A 249 -15.46 3.65 -8.38
CA GLY A 249 -14.22 4.24 -8.88
C GLY A 249 -13.48 5.08 -7.85
N MET A 250 -13.11 6.31 -8.20
CA MET A 250 -12.31 7.20 -7.36
C MET A 250 -12.80 8.64 -7.42
N SER A 251 -12.48 9.42 -6.39
CA SER A 251 -12.72 10.87 -6.39
C SER A 251 -11.42 11.57 -5.97
N LEU A 252 -10.96 12.52 -6.78
CA LEU A 252 -9.80 13.36 -6.52
C LEU A 252 -10.27 14.76 -6.11
N PHE A 253 -9.82 15.21 -4.94
CA PHE A 253 -10.09 16.53 -4.38
C PHE A 253 -8.82 17.37 -4.47
N GLU A 254 -8.84 18.49 -5.16
CA GLU A 254 -7.68 19.36 -5.33
C GLU A 254 -7.81 20.63 -4.47
N ARG A 255 -6.67 21.18 -4.06
CA ARG A 255 -6.61 22.44 -3.27
C ARG A 255 -7.30 23.62 -3.95
N SER A 256 -7.45 23.60 -5.28
CA SER A 256 -8.21 24.58 -6.05
C SER A 256 -9.70 24.58 -5.74
N GLY A 257 -10.21 23.58 -5.03
CA GLY A 257 -11.63 23.31 -4.80
C GLY A 257 -12.25 22.40 -5.87
N ALA A 258 -11.50 22.04 -6.91
CA ALA A 258 -12.00 21.12 -7.93
C ALA A 258 -12.13 19.70 -7.37
N VAL A 259 -13.23 19.03 -7.75
CA VAL A 259 -13.49 17.62 -7.43
C VAL A 259 -13.70 16.86 -8.73
N HIS A 260 -12.93 15.79 -8.91
CA HIS A 260 -13.00 14.96 -10.12
C HIS A 260 -13.44 13.56 -9.76
N HIS A 261 -14.56 13.12 -10.30
CA HIS A 261 -15.04 11.75 -10.17
C HIS A 261 -14.54 10.90 -11.34
N ILE A 262 -13.85 9.83 -11.05
CA ILE A 262 -13.24 8.93 -12.02
C ILE A 262 -13.96 7.58 -11.89
N PRO A 263 -14.78 7.17 -12.88
CA PRO A 263 -15.46 5.89 -12.83
C PRO A 263 -14.45 4.73 -12.87
N VAL A 264 -14.87 3.53 -12.46
CA VAL A 264 -14.04 2.33 -12.60
C VAL A 264 -13.58 2.16 -14.04
N SER A 265 -12.33 1.78 -14.21
CA SER A 265 -11.72 1.56 -15.52
C SER A 265 -12.29 0.33 -16.24
N ASP A 266 -12.79 -0.64 -15.48
CA ASP A 266 -13.35 -1.89 -15.98
C ASP A 266 -14.41 -2.43 -15.02
N LYS A 267 -15.55 -2.86 -15.54
CA LYS A 267 -16.69 -3.43 -14.79
C LYS A 267 -16.70 -4.97 -14.79
N SER A 268 -15.59 -5.61 -15.18
CA SER A 268 -15.48 -7.07 -15.13
C SER A 268 -15.45 -7.60 -13.69
N GLU A 269 -15.59 -8.92 -13.55
CA GLU A 269 -15.60 -9.57 -12.24
C GLU A 269 -14.40 -9.20 -11.37
N VAL A 270 -14.70 -8.92 -10.10
CA VAL A 270 -13.71 -8.68 -9.04
C VAL A 270 -13.50 -10.01 -8.31
N PHE A 271 -12.24 -10.47 -8.24
CA PHE A 271 -11.90 -11.69 -7.53
C PHE A 271 -11.46 -11.41 -6.08
N ASP A 272 -10.62 -10.40 -5.89
CA ASP A 272 -10.12 -10.03 -4.57
C ASP A 272 -9.71 -8.56 -4.54
N VAL A 273 -10.17 -7.84 -3.54
CA VAL A 273 -9.84 -6.40 -3.36
C VAL A 273 -8.56 -6.18 -2.55
N SER A 274 -7.94 -7.25 -2.05
CA SER A 274 -6.72 -7.17 -1.21
C SER A 274 -5.56 -6.56 -2.00
N GLY A 275 -4.94 -5.52 -1.44
CA GLY A 275 -3.78 -4.85 -2.05
C GLY A 275 -4.10 -3.88 -3.19
N ALA A 276 -5.38 -3.71 -3.59
CA ALA A 276 -5.74 -2.73 -4.62
C ALA A 276 -5.40 -1.29 -4.21
N GLY A 277 -5.54 -0.96 -2.92
CA GLY A 277 -5.14 0.32 -2.35
C GLY A 277 -3.64 0.58 -2.49
N ASP A 278 -2.82 -0.44 -2.19
CA ASP A 278 -1.36 -0.38 -2.30
C ASP A 278 -0.92 -0.18 -3.76
N THR A 279 -1.55 -0.92 -4.68
CA THR A 279 -1.32 -0.77 -6.13
C THR A 279 -1.70 0.62 -6.61
N CYS A 280 -2.83 1.17 -6.10
CA CYS A 280 -3.26 2.53 -6.40
C CYS A 280 -2.22 3.56 -5.97
N VAL A 281 -1.69 3.47 -4.72
CA VAL A 281 -0.64 4.36 -4.20
C VAL A 281 0.62 4.27 -5.04
N ALA A 282 1.08 3.05 -5.37
CA ALA A 282 2.26 2.81 -6.18
C ALA A 282 2.16 3.48 -7.57
N ALA A 283 1.05 3.26 -8.27
CA ALA A 283 0.83 3.86 -9.59
C ALA A 283 0.71 5.39 -9.51
N PHE A 284 0.04 5.91 -8.47
CA PHE A 284 -0.16 7.35 -8.29
C PHE A 284 1.15 8.09 -8.04
N ILE A 285 1.99 7.60 -7.12
CA ILE A 285 3.27 8.25 -6.83
C ILE A 285 4.22 8.20 -8.03
N LEU A 286 4.30 7.07 -8.74
CA LEU A 286 5.10 6.94 -9.96
C LEU A 286 4.66 7.93 -11.03
N ALA A 287 3.35 8.08 -11.24
CA ALA A 287 2.81 9.01 -12.20
C ALA A 287 3.14 10.47 -11.83
N LEU A 288 2.97 10.86 -10.57
CA LEU A 288 3.31 12.21 -10.09
C LEU A 288 4.80 12.50 -10.22
N THR A 289 5.65 11.54 -9.88
CA THR A 289 7.11 11.65 -10.02
C THR A 289 7.51 11.76 -11.48
N GLY A 290 6.79 11.08 -12.39
CA GLY A 290 6.89 11.24 -13.84
C GLY A 290 6.34 12.56 -14.39
N LYS A 291 5.97 13.53 -13.51
CA LYS A 291 5.39 14.84 -13.88
C LYS A 291 4.06 14.73 -14.63
N ILE A 292 3.29 13.68 -14.36
CA ILE A 292 1.92 13.54 -14.83
C ILE A 292 1.01 14.34 -13.88
N ASN A 293 0.03 15.07 -14.41
CA ASN A 293 -0.88 15.85 -13.57
C ASN A 293 -1.73 14.93 -12.66
N PRO A 294 -2.22 15.40 -11.50
CA PRO A 294 -2.92 14.57 -10.51
C PRO A 294 -4.15 13.85 -11.07
N ILE A 295 -4.93 14.45 -11.97
CA ILE A 295 -6.11 13.83 -12.57
C ILE A 295 -5.71 12.60 -13.41
N ASN A 296 -4.70 12.74 -14.25
CA ASN A 296 -4.21 11.62 -15.07
C ASN A 296 -3.49 10.57 -14.21
N ALA A 297 -2.77 10.98 -13.16
CA ALA A 297 -2.20 10.07 -12.18
C ALA A 297 -3.29 9.22 -11.51
N ALA A 298 -4.41 9.84 -11.09
CA ALA A 298 -5.56 9.13 -10.52
C ALA A 298 -6.22 8.17 -11.53
N ARG A 299 -6.33 8.56 -12.81
CA ARG A 299 -6.82 7.66 -13.87
C ARG A 299 -5.91 6.44 -14.06
N ILE A 300 -4.58 6.65 -14.10
CA ILE A 300 -3.59 5.57 -14.20
C ILE A 300 -3.70 4.64 -12.99
N SER A 301 -3.82 5.20 -11.78
CA SER A 301 -4.01 4.42 -10.55
C SER A 301 -5.29 3.59 -10.57
N ASN A 302 -6.37 4.13 -11.15
CA ASN A 302 -7.64 3.42 -11.32
C ASN A 302 -7.49 2.21 -12.26
N TYR A 303 -6.74 2.34 -13.37
CA TYR A 303 -6.41 1.20 -14.23
C TYR A 303 -5.58 0.15 -13.49
N ALA A 304 -4.54 0.57 -12.77
CA ALA A 304 -3.69 -0.35 -12.02
C ALA A 304 -4.47 -1.10 -10.93
N ALA A 305 -5.29 -0.40 -10.15
CA ALA A 305 -6.16 -1.01 -9.14
C ALA A 305 -7.18 -1.97 -9.78
N GLY A 306 -7.78 -1.59 -10.93
CA GLY A 306 -8.69 -2.44 -11.69
C GLY A 306 -8.06 -3.73 -12.22
N ILE A 307 -6.74 -3.74 -12.49
CA ILE A 307 -6.01 -4.96 -12.83
C ILE A 307 -5.77 -5.80 -11.56
N ALA A 308 -5.37 -5.17 -10.45
CA ALA A 308 -5.06 -5.86 -9.20
C ALA A 308 -6.27 -6.66 -8.68
N VAL A 309 -7.48 -6.08 -8.66
CA VAL A 309 -8.68 -6.73 -8.13
C VAL A 309 -9.14 -7.96 -8.93
N ARG A 310 -8.56 -8.21 -10.11
CA ARG A 310 -8.79 -9.40 -10.93
C ARG A 310 -7.81 -10.54 -10.67
N LYS A 311 -6.94 -10.37 -9.69
CA LYS A 311 -5.97 -11.38 -9.26
C LYS A 311 -6.36 -11.86 -7.86
N LEU A 312 -6.02 -13.12 -7.54
CA LEU A 312 -6.28 -13.68 -6.21
C LEU A 312 -5.20 -13.23 -5.21
N GLY A 313 -5.62 -12.83 -4.05
CA GLY A 313 -4.74 -12.42 -2.94
C GLY A 313 -4.00 -11.13 -3.23
N THR A 314 -3.06 -10.80 -2.34
CA THR A 314 -2.15 -9.68 -2.53
C THR A 314 -1.25 -9.95 -3.73
N SER A 315 -1.40 -9.16 -4.79
CA SER A 315 -0.72 -9.39 -6.07
C SER A 315 -0.13 -8.10 -6.63
N THR A 316 0.84 -8.22 -7.52
CA THR A 316 1.46 -7.08 -8.20
C THR A 316 0.90 -6.89 -9.61
N VAL A 317 0.99 -5.66 -10.11
CA VAL A 317 0.66 -5.29 -11.48
C VAL A 317 1.93 -4.95 -12.23
N SER A 318 2.14 -5.57 -13.39
CA SER A 318 3.29 -5.26 -14.22
C SER A 318 3.07 -4.00 -15.05
N PHE A 319 4.17 -3.38 -15.48
CA PHE A 319 4.11 -2.24 -16.40
C PHE A 319 3.42 -2.61 -17.72
N GLU A 320 3.66 -3.80 -18.26
CA GLU A 320 3.04 -4.30 -19.48
C GLU A 320 1.52 -4.45 -19.35
N GLU A 321 1.04 -5.00 -18.23
CA GLU A 321 -0.40 -5.11 -17.95
C GLU A 321 -1.06 -3.73 -17.93
N LEU A 322 -0.40 -2.75 -17.29
CA LEU A 322 -0.89 -1.38 -17.23
C LEU A 322 -0.87 -0.71 -18.63
N GLU A 323 0.21 -0.89 -19.41
CA GLU A 323 0.31 -0.38 -20.78
C GLU A 323 -0.81 -0.93 -21.65
N ASN A 324 -1.06 -2.23 -21.58
CA ASN A 324 -2.14 -2.90 -22.32
C ASN A 324 -3.53 -2.38 -21.92
N ALA A 325 -3.77 -2.14 -20.63
CA ALA A 325 -5.05 -1.62 -20.14
C ALA A 325 -5.31 -0.17 -20.57
N THR A 326 -4.28 0.67 -20.63
CA THR A 326 -4.39 2.09 -21.01
C THR A 326 -4.42 2.32 -22.52
N ASN A 327 -4.17 1.30 -23.33
CA ASN A 327 -4.25 1.34 -24.79
C ASN A 327 -5.69 1.12 -25.33
N LYS A 328 -6.56 0.55 -24.50
CA LYS A 328 -7.99 0.34 -24.82
C LYS A 328 -8.78 1.63 -24.66
#